data_34ea54db2d272c05e3cabf09f2d03842
#
_entry.id   34ea54db2d272c05e3cabf09f2d03842
#
_cell.length_a   1.000
_cell.length_b   1.000
_cell.length_c   1.000
_cell.angle_alpha   90.00
_cell.angle_beta   90.00
_cell.angle_gamma   90.00
#
_symmetry.space_group_name_H-M   'P 1'
#
loop_
_entity.id
_entity.type
_entity.pdbx_description
1 polymer ?
#
loop_
_entity_poly.entity_id
_entity_poly.type
_entity_poly.pdbx_seq_one_letter_code
_entity_poly.pdbx_strand_id
1 'polypeptide(L)' 'APHVFSKHFVHAPLLEFVGQYPKWLEANRDKLSKEEYEQYEKQLELMVNLTVIYEKEPQNFSNIANIMRKIQECGMPPN' A
#
# COMPACT_ATOMS: atom_id res chain seq x y z
N ALA A 1 8.97 -16.92 -12.18
CA ALA A 1 10.18 -16.67 -11.41
C ALA A 1 9.82 -16.09 -10.05
N PRO A 2 10.46 -16.52 -8.96
CA PRO A 2 10.14 -16.02 -7.62
C PRO A 2 10.50 -14.55 -7.41
N HIS A 3 11.17 -13.94 -8.36
CA HIS A 3 11.63 -12.56 -8.25
C HIS A 3 10.51 -11.53 -8.38
N VAL A 4 9.33 -11.94 -8.82
CA VAL A 4 8.21 -11.01 -9.01
C VAL A 4 7.83 -10.32 -7.70
N PHE A 5 7.96 -11.01 -6.57
CA PHE A 5 7.65 -10.46 -5.26
C PHE A 5 8.89 -10.12 -4.45
N SER A 6 10.04 -10.03 -5.10
CA SER A 6 11.27 -9.70 -4.41
C SER A 6 11.27 -8.22 -4.02
N LYS A 7 12.12 -7.88 -3.05
CA LYS A 7 12.27 -6.52 -2.57
C LYS A 7 12.59 -5.53 -3.70
N HIS A 8 13.40 -5.95 -4.67
CA HIS A 8 13.79 -5.09 -5.77
C HIS A 8 12.63 -4.68 -6.67
N PHE A 9 11.66 -5.56 -6.86
CA PHE A 9 10.57 -5.32 -7.80
C PHE A 9 9.33 -4.71 -7.16
N VAL A 10 9.14 -4.88 -5.85
CA VAL A 10 7.93 -4.43 -5.17
C VAL A 10 8.22 -3.32 -4.17
N HIS A 11 9.30 -3.45 -3.40
CA HIS A 11 9.57 -2.51 -2.30
C HIS A 11 9.85 -1.09 -2.78
N ALA A 12 10.69 -0.93 -3.82
CA ALA A 12 11.03 0.40 -4.30
C ALA A 12 9.83 1.15 -4.90
N PRO A 13 9.04 0.54 -5.83
CA PRO A 13 7.83 1.20 -6.31
C PRO A 13 6.81 1.47 -5.21
N LEU A 14 6.70 0.56 -4.25
CA LEU A 14 5.77 0.71 -3.13
C LEU A 14 6.15 1.90 -2.25
N LEU A 15 7.43 2.07 -1.95
CA LEU A 15 7.91 3.20 -1.17
C LEU A 15 7.60 4.52 -1.86
N GLU A 16 7.82 4.59 -3.17
CA GLU A 16 7.51 5.78 -3.93
C GLU A 16 6.03 6.11 -3.89
N PHE A 17 5.20 5.10 -4.08
CA PHE A 17 3.75 5.25 -4.04
C PHE A 17 3.28 5.72 -2.65
N VAL A 18 3.78 5.11 -1.60
CA VAL A 18 3.44 5.47 -0.23
C VAL A 18 3.85 6.90 0.08
N GLY A 19 4.97 7.37 -0.49
CA GLY A 19 5.40 8.74 -0.31
C GLY A 19 4.49 9.76 -0.98
N GLN A 20 3.86 9.41 -2.09
CA GLN A 20 2.97 10.29 -2.84
C GLN A 20 1.51 10.22 -2.39
N TYR A 21 1.10 9.09 -1.86
CA TYR A 21 -0.30 8.84 -1.50
C TYR A 21 -0.86 9.85 -0.49
N PRO A 22 -0.17 10.15 0.61
CA PRO A 22 -0.70 11.14 1.57
C PRO A 22 -0.90 12.52 0.95
N LYS A 23 -0.01 12.91 0.04
CA LYS A 23 -0.13 14.20 -0.65
C LYS A 23 -1.36 14.23 -1.54
N TRP A 24 -1.61 13.12 -2.24
CA TRP A 24 -2.80 13.00 -3.07
C TRP A 24 -4.07 13.05 -2.22
N LEU A 25 -4.09 12.34 -1.09
CA LEU A 25 -5.24 12.34 -0.20
C LEU A 25 -5.55 13.73 0.32
N GLU A 26 -4.54 14.46 0.74
CA GLU A 26 -4.74 15.81 1.24
C GLU A 26 -5.24 16.76 0.15
N ALA A 27 -4.68 16.64 -1.04
CA ALA A 27 -5.09 17.46 -2.18
C ALA A 27 -6.53 17.20 -2.61
N ASN A 28 -7.02 15.99 -2.40
CA ASN A 28 -8.37 15.59 -2.82
C ASN A 28 -9.35 15.43 -1.66
N ARG A 29 -8.95 15.83 -0.47
CA ARG A 29 -9.76 15.67 0.73
C ARG A 29 -11.17 16.21 0.58
N ASP A 30 -11.32 17.38 -0.02
CA ASP A 30 -12.61 18.03 -0.19
C ASP A 30 -13.46 17.39 -1.27
N LYS A 31 -12.84 16.62 -2.15
CA LYS A 31 -13.53 15.95 -3.27
C LYS A 31 -14.01 14.55 -2.90
N LEU A 32 -13.49 13.99 -1.83
CA LEU A 32 -13.81 12.63 -1.40
C LEU A 32 -14.89 12.66 -0.32
N SER A 33 -15.77 11.67 -0.34
CA SER A 33 -16.68 11.47 0.78
C SER A 33 -15.89 10.99 2.00
N LYS A 34 -16.50 11.11 3.17
CA LYS A 34 -15.87 10.65 4.40
C LYS A 34 -15.51 9.16 4.31
N GLU A 35 -16.42 8.36 3.77
CA GLU A 35 -16.20 6.93 3.62
C GLU A 35 -15.05 6.62 2.67
N GLU A 36 -14.99 7.31 1.54
CA GLU A 36 -13.91 7.15 0.59
C GLU A 36 -12.57 7.54 1.19
N TYR A 37 -12.52 8.66 1.89
CA TYR A 37 -11.30 9.12 2.53
C TYR A 37 -10.79 8.11 3.56
N GLU A 38 -11.67 7.60 4.41
CA GLU A 38 -11.30 6.59 5.40
C GLU A 38 -10.82 5.30 4.76
N GLN A 39 -11.44 4.91 3.65
CA GLN A 39 -11.04 3.72 2.92
C GLN A 39 -9.64 3.86 2.33
N TYR A 40 -9.35 5.01 1.75
CA TYR A 40 -8.01 5.29 1.23
C TYR A 40 -6.97 5.39 2.33
N GLU A 41 -7.32 5.99 3.47
CA GLU A 41 -6.43 6.04 4.63
C GLU A 41 -6.07 4.63 5.11
N LYS A 42 -7.06 3.75 5.17
CA LYS A 42 -6.84 2.38 5.59
C LYS A 42 -5.93 1.65 4.61
N GLN A 43 -6.14 1.87 3.32
CA GLN A 43 -5.29 1.28 2.30
C GLN A 43 -3.85 1.76 2.42
N LEU A 44 -3.66 3.06 2.66
CA LEU A 44 -2.34 3.63 2.87
C LEU A 44 -1.65 2.99 4.09
N GLU A 45 -2.38 2.82 5.19
CA GLU A 45 -1.85 2.18 6.37
C GLU A 45 -1.38 0.76 6.08
N LEU A 46 -2.16 0.00 5.32
CA LEU A 46 -1.77 -1.35 4.91
C LEU A 46 -0.51 -1.33 4.04
N MET A 47 -0.40 -0.36 3.15
CA MET A 47 0.79 -0.23 2.31
C MET A 47 2.02 0.12 3.13
N VAL A 48 1.89 0.97 4.14
CA VAL A 48 3.00 1.29 5.05
C VAL A 48 3.43 0.04 5.80
N ASN A 49 2.47 -0.75 6.30
CA ASN A 49 2.78 -2.01 6.96
C ASN A 49 3.51 -2.96 6.03
N LEU A 50 3.10 -3.00 4.78
CA LEU A 50 3.76 -3.86 3.79
C LEU A 50 5.22 -3.44 3.57
N THR A 51 5.51 -2.15 3.49
CA THR A 51 6.90 -1.68 3.36
C THR A 51 7.73 -2.10 4.56
N VAL A 52 7.18 -2.01 5.77
CA VAL A 52 7.87 -2.42 6.99
C VAL A 52 8.20 -3.91 6.95
N ILE A 53 7.26 -4.72 6.50
CA ILE A 53 7.49 -6.17 6.41
C ILE A 53 8.57 -6.48 5.39
N TYR A 54 8.56 -5.81 4.25
CA TYR A 54 9.61 -6.00 3.25
C TYR A 54 10.99 -5.63 3.78
N GLU A 55 11.07 -4.66 4.67
CA GLU A 55 12.34 -4.25 5.25
C GLU A 55 12.81 -5.17 6.38
N LYS A 56 11.88 -5.59 7.24
CA LYS A 56 12.23 -6.36 8.44
C LYS A 56 12.08 -7.86 8.25
N GLU A 57 11.08 -8.27 7.49
CA GLU A 57 10.76 -9.68 7.30
C GLU A 57 10.47 -9.99 5.84
N PRO A 58 11.43 -9.76 4.94
CA PRO A 58 11.20 -9.96 3.49
C PRO A 58 10.90 -11.41 3.13
N GLN A 59 11.15 -12.35 4.03
CA GLN A 59 10.92 -13.78 3.79
C GLN A 59 9.55 -14.23 4.27
N ASN A 60 8.80 -13.36 4.91
CA ASN A 60 7.48 -13.70 5.44
C ASN A 60 6.41 -13.56 4.37
N PHE A 61 6.44 -14.47 3.41
CA PHE A 61 5.55 -14.41 2.25
C PHE A 61 4.07 -14.53 2.62
N SER A 62 3.74 -15.27 3.69
CA SER A 62 2.37 -15.40 4.16
C SER A 62 1.78 -14.06 4.57
N ASN A 63 2.52 -13.28 5.36
CA ASN A 63 2.08 -11.97 5.78
C ASN A 63 1.99 -11.00 4.61
N ILE A 64 2.99 -11.03 3.74
CA ILE A 64 2.99 -10.18 2.55
C ILE A 64 1.76 -10.45 1.70
N ALA A 65 1.45 -11.70 1.43
CA ALA A 65 0.29 -12.08 0.64
C ALA A 65 -1.02 -11.66 1.32
N ASN A 66 -1.10 -11.82 2.64
CA ASN A 66 -2.29 -11.41 3.40
C ASN A 66 -2.53 -9.91 3.31
N ILE A 67 -1.47 -9.12 3.46
CA ILE A 67 -1.59 -7.66 3.40
C ILE A 67 -1.96 -7.22 1.99
N MET A 68 -1.34 -7.80 0.98
CA MET A 68 -1.68 -7.50 -0.41
C MET A 68 -3.15 -7.78 -0.71
N ARG A 69 -3.68 -8.88 -0.19
CA ARG A 69 -5.08 -9.21 -0.37
C ARG A 69 -5.98 -8.18 0.31
N LYS A 70 -5.62 -7.75 1.52
CA LYS A 70 -6.37 -6.71 2.22
C LYS A 70 -6.35 -5.39 1.48
N ILE A 71 -5.23 -5.03 0.88
CA ILE A 71 -5.12 -3.83 0.07
C ILE A 71 -6.09 -3.91 -1.11
N GLN A 72 -6.15 -5.05 -1.78
CA GLN A 72 -7.06 -5.26 -2.90
C GLN A 72 -8.52 -5.19 -2.48
N GLU A 73 -8.84 -5.67 -1.28
CA GLU A 73 -10.19 -5.59 -0.74
C GLU A 73 -10.64 -4.16 -0.48
N CYS A 74 -9.71 -3.25 -0.24
CA CYS A 74 -10.01 -1.84 -0.04
C CYS A 74 -10.31 -1.10 -1.35
N GLY A 75 -10.16 -1.77 -2.48
CA GLY A 75 -10.41 -1.20 -3.78
C GLY A 75 -9.14 -0.77 -4.50
N MET A 76 -9.31 -0.17 -5.66
CA MET A 76 -8.18 0.28 -6.47
C MET A 76 -7.55 1.52 -5.85
N PRO A 77 -6.21 1.61 -5.83
CA PRO A 77 -5.56 2.84 -5.37
C PRO A 77 -5.80 3.98 -6.36
N PRO A 78 -5.69 5.23 -5.92
CA PRO A 78 -5.83 6.36 -6.82
C PRO A 78 -4.67 6.41 -7.82
N ASN A 79 -4.98 6.89 -8.99
CA ASN A 79 -3.97 7.07 -10.02
C ASN A 79 -3.33 8.45 -9.94
#